data_f4bea6f4b74208b3fd82afb59c121806
#
_entry.id   f4bea6f4b74208b3fd82afb59c121806
#
_cell.length_a   1.000
_cell.length_b   1.000
_cell.length_c   1.000
_cell.angle_alpha   90.00
_cell.angle_beta   90.00
_cell.angle_gamma   90.00
#
_symmetry.space_group_name_H-M   'P 1'
#
loop_
_entity.id
_entity.type
_entity.pdbx_description
1 polymer ?
#
loop_
_entity_poly.entity_id
_entity_poly.type
_entity_poly.pdbx_seq_one_letter_code
_entity_poly.pdbx_strand_id
1 'polypeptide(L)'
;MNTTTLSYADAEMPSGRALRMRKARALFCFLILSVLCSSLSSCRTDDDVISPTVSETGMAIDTDVSGLYVLCEGNMGANKATLDYLDLTSGIYHKNIFPSRNPNQVMQLGDVGNDVKIYGGSLWLVINCSNKVEVCDARTAVSRGHVDIPNCRYVCFDGAHAYVSSYVGGGLREWDRLGSVYKVDTASLSVVGRVDVGYQPDELCVSNGRLYVANSGGYKGGMGRGYDSTVTVVDLRSFTVVGTINVAPNLFRIRADRYGQLWVASRGIDDDAQWPSRLYVIEGDAVTDSIDVTVSDMALLGDSLCYMGTTTGTDWQTKPHFGLIDIRTHRIVNPQLLKPSADYELETPYGLMVHPLTGHIYVMDATNYVSSGWLLCFDRDGHFRWRTSTGDIPGHGAFLMK
;
A
#
# COMPACT_ATOMS: atom_id res chain seq x y z
N MET A 1 60.17 61.50 43.00
CA MET A 1 60.02 60.69 44.22
C MET A 1 58.70 59.94 44.12
N ASN A 2 58.74 58.70 43.86
CA ASN A 2 58.04 57.53 44.28
C ASN A 2 58.08 56.45 43.21
N THR A 3 59.00 55.56 43.45
CA THR A 3 59.12 54.26 42.75
C THR A 3 57.99 53.33 43.17
N THR A 4 57.26 52.78 42.20
CA THR A 4 56.35 51.70 42.41
C THR A 4 56.87 50.48 41.66
N THR A 5 57.34 49.51 42.39
CA THR A 5 57.80 48.18 41.96
C THR A 5 56.64 47.32 41.54
N LEU A 6 56.70 46.81 40.29
CA LEU A 6 55.79 45.74 39.78
C LEU A 6 56.27 44.37 40.31
N SER A 7 55.45 43.72 41.11
CA SER A 7 55.69 42.31 41.51
C SER A 7 55.21 41.35 40.40
N TYR A 8 56.09 40.47 39.99
CA TYR A 8 55.79 39.32 39.16
C TYR A 8 54.99 38.31 39.99
N ALA A 9 53.80 38.00 39.52
CA ALA A 9 53.01 36.94 40.11
C ALA A 9 53.41 35.61 39.42
N ASP A 10 53.88 34.65 40.26
CA ASP A 10 54.20 33.30 39.86
C ASP A 10 53.00 32.56 39.24
N ALA A 11 53.15 32.12 37.99
CA ALA A 11 52.18 31.25 37.33
C ALA A 11 52.42 29.82 37.85
N GLU A 12 51.59 29.35 38.76
CA GLU A 12 51.55 27.98 39.18
C GLU A 12 51.27 27.03 38.00
N MET A 13 52.17 26.09 37.74
CA MET A 13 51.97 25.04 36.80
C MET A 13 50.90 24.04 37.32
N PRO A 14 49.87 23.69 36.52
CA PRO A 14 48.82 22.79 36.97
C PRO A 14 49.40 21.40 37.30
N SER A 15 49.03 20.90 38.50
CA SER A 15 49.48 19.60 39.00
C SER A 15 49.21 18.46 38.02
N GLY A 16 50.12 17.47 37.95
CA GLY A 16 50.04 16.37 36.98
C GLY A 16 48.68 15.58 36.99
N ARG A 17 47.90 15.75 38.05
CA ARG A 17 46.51 15.22 38.16
C ARG A 17 45.52 16.00 37.25
N ALA A 18 45.64 17.31 37.21
CA ALA A 18 44.77 18.16 36.35
C ALA A 18 45.04 17.94 34.86
N LEU A 19 46.31 17.69 34.49
CA LEU A 19 46.70 17.40 33.11
C LEU A 19 46.23 15.98 32.68
N ARG A 20 46.24 14.99 33.56
CA ARG A 20 45.71 13.64 33.31
C ARG A 20 44.17 13.67 33.14
N MET A 21 43.47 14.43 33.95
CA MET A 21 42.02 14.59 33.84
C MET A 21 41.61 15.35 32.53
N ARG A 22 42.36 16.34 32.11
CA ARG A 22 42.14 17.03 30.83
C ARG A 22 42.37 16.10 29.62
N LYS A 23 43.45 15.28 29.64
CA LYS A 23 43.70 14.27 28.62
C LYS A 23 42.64 13.16 28.60
N ALA A 24 42.16 12.68 29.74
CA ALA A 24 41.10 11.70 29.84
C ALA A 24 39.76 12.24 29.34
N ARG A 25 39.42 13.50 29.65
CA ARG A 25 38.19 14.18 29.11
C ARG A 25 38.28 14.41 27.62
N ALA A 26 39.42 14.82 27.08
CA ALA A 26 39.65 14.97 25.66
C ALA A 26 39.53 13.64 24.91
N LEU A 27 40.11 12.55 25.47
CA LEU A 27 39.98 11.19 24.90
C LEU A 27 38.55 10.68 24.93
N PHE A 28 37.81 10.96 26.03
CA PHE A 28 36.39 10.58 26.17
C PHE A 28 35.50 11.37 25.19
N CYS A 29 35.74 12.66 25.03
CA CYS A 29 35.04 13.48 24.00
C CYS A 29 35.37 13.01 22.57
N PHE A 30 36.60 12.60 22.30
CA PHE A 30 36.99 12.06 21.00
C PHE A 30 36.37 10.70 20.71
N LEU A 31 36.24 9.84 21.75
CA LEU A 31 35.54 8.56 21.63
C LEU A 31 34.03 8.76 21.39
N ILE A 32 33.40 9.69 22.10
CA ILE A 32 31.96 10.01 21.89
C ILE A 32 31.77 10.61 20.47
N LEU A 33 32.66 11.49 20.02
CA LEU A 33 32.59 12.07 18.69
C LEU A 33 32.78 11.03 17.59
N SER A 34 33.70 10.04 17.80
CA SER A 34 33.92 8.96 16.83
C SER A 34 32.73 7.97 16.79
N VAL A 35 32.08 7.71 17.92
CA VAL A 35 30.85 6.89 17.98
C VAL A 35 29.67 7.63 17.36
N LEU A 36 29.54 8.95 17.58
CA LEU A 36 28.54 9.76 16.86
C LEU A 36 28.79 9.84 15.35
N CYS A 37 30.04 9.96 14.92
CA CYS A 37 30.37 9.96 13.49
C CYS A 37 30.16 8.59 12.84
N SER A 38 30.38 7.47 13.56
CA SER A 38 30.09 6.13 13.04
C SER A 38 28.59 5.82 13.01
N SER A 39 27.77 6.45 13.87
CA SER A 39 26.32 6.35 13.79
C SER A 39 25.68 7.23 12.70
N LEU A 40 26.42 8.22 12.18
CA LEU A 40 25.97 9.05 11.05
C LEU A 40 26.37 8.48 9.67
N SER A 41 27.23 7.46 9.63
CA SER A 41 27.57 6.75 8.40
C SER A 41 26.71 5.49 8.18
N SER A 42 25.51 5.41 8.77
CA SER A 42 24.43 4.62 8.21
C SER A 42 23.92 5.34 6.95
N CYS A 43 24.77 5.49 5.95
CA CYS A 43 24.28 5.61 4.58
C CYS A 43 23.52 4.32 4.32
N ARG A 44 22.18 4.40 4.37
CA ARG A 44 21.34 3.40 3.73
C ARG A 44 21.86 3.27 2.31
N THR A 45 22.32 2.09 1.95
CA THR A 45 22.57 1.70 0.55
C THR A 45 21.25 1.53 -0.22
N ASP A 46 20.18 2.19 0.24
CA ASP A 46 18.83 2.19 -0.32
C ASP A 46 18.70 3.05 -1.58
N ASP A 47 19.78 3.71 -2.03
CA ASP A 47 19.78 4.54 -3.23
C ASP A 47 19.92 3.74 -4.54
N ASP A 48 20.02 2.43 -4.45
CA ASP A 48 20.14 1.60 -5.65
C ASP A 48 18.79 1.59 -6.41
N VAL A 49 18.79 2.21 -7.57
CA VAL A 49 17.69 2.14 -8.53
C VAL A 49 17.44 0.67 -8.88
N ILE A 50 16.21 0.21 -8.72
CA ILE A 50 15.84 -1.15 -9.12
C ILE A 50 16.04 -1.30 -10.62
N SER A 51 17.09 -2.01 -11.01
CA SER A 51 17.44 -2.20 -12.42
C SER A 51 16.38 -3.06 -13.12
N PRO A 52 15.98 -2.71 -14.35
CA PRO A 52 15.14 -3.57 -15.17
C PRO A 52 15.77 -4.95 -15.36
N THR A 53 15.05 -6.00 -15.01
CA THR A 53 15.48 -7.39 -15.18
C THR A 53 14.36 -8.23 -15.78
N VAL A 54 14.72 -9.37 -16.36
CA VAL A 54 13.79 -10.33 -16.96
C VAL A 54 14.03 -11.70 -16.33
N SER A 55 12.96 -12.39 -15.96
CA SER A 55 12.99 -13.76 -15.46
C SER A 55 11.88 -14.61 -16.08
N GLU A 56 12.09 -15.91 -16.12
CA GLU A 56 11.09 -16.87 -16.61
C GLU A 56 10.37 -17.51 -15.43
N THR A 57 9.04 -17.58 -15.49
CA THR A 57 8.23 -18.25 -14.47
C THR A 57 8.07 -19.75 -14.76
N GLY A 58 8.42 -20.17 -15.96
CA GLY A 58 8.26 -21.55 -16.43
C GLY A 58 6.81 -21.95 -16.74
N MET A 59 5.87 -21.01 -16.70
CA MET A 59 4.46 -21.28 -16.93
C MET A 59 3.82 -20.17 -17.77
N ALA A 60 3.36 -20.54 -18.96
CA ALA A 60 2.52 -19.69 -19.80
C ALA A 60 1.04 -20.05 -19.62
N ILE A 61 0.14 -19.09 -19.70
CA ILE A 61 -1.31 -19.25 -19.62
C ILE A 61 -1.94 -18.62 -20.87
N ASP A 62 -2.46 -19.43 -21.78
CA ASP A 62 -3.15 -18.91 -22.96
C ASP A 62 -4.64 -18.71 -22.67
N THR A 63 -5.02 -17.47 -22.42
CA THR A 63 -6.39 -17.03 -22.19
C THR A 63 -6.60 -15.66 -22.83
N ASP A 64 -7.79 -15.08 -22.67
CA ASP A 64 -8.07 -13.69 -23.07
C ASP A 64 -7.38 -12.65 -22.15
N VAL A 65 -6.67 -13.10 -21.10
CA VAL A 65 -5.81 -12.26 -20.28
C VAL A 65 -4.38 -12.36 -20.79
N SER A 66 -3.83 -11.26 -21.30
CA SER A 66 -2.48 -11.22 -21.87
C SER A 66 -1.39 -11.01 -20.84
N GLY A 67 -1.68 -10.34 -19.72
CA GLY A 67 -0.66 -10.05 -18.74
C GLY A 67 -1.20 -9.60 -17.38
N LEU A 68 -0.28 -9.44 -16.46
CA LEU A 68 -0.51 -8.94 -15.11
C LEU A 68 0.52 -7.84 -14.81
N TYR A 69 0.04 -6.63 -14.56
CA TYR A 69 0.84 -5.57 -13.98
C TYR A 69 0.93 -5.76 -12.46
N VAL A 70 2.12 -5.58 -11.90
CA VAL A 70 2.37 -5.57 -10.47
C VAL A 70 2.98 -4.22 -10.11
N LEU A 71 2.30 -3.48 -9.24
CA LEU A 71 2.79 -2.22 -8.68
C LEU A 71 3.45 -2.51 -7.34
N CYS A 72 4.73 -2.14 -7.25
CA CYS A 72 5.51 -2.23 -6.03
C CYS A 72 5.54 -0.83 -5.39
N GLU A 73 5.19 -0.76 -4.11
CA GLU A 73 5.07 0.52 -3.40
C GLU A 73 6.42 1.25 -3.31
N GLY A 74 7.48 0.49 -3.06
CA GLY A 74 8.76 1.04 -2.67
C GLY A 74 8.76 1.59 -1.24
N ASN A 75 9.93 1.88 -0.71
CA ASN A 75 10.07 2.45 0.63
C ASN A 75 9.69 3.94 0.63
N MET A 76 8.82 4.34 1.57
CA MET A 76 8.41 5.74 1.71
C MET A 76 9.63 6.67 1.89
N GLY A 77 9.68 7.72 1.08
CA GLY A 77 10.78 8.68 1.05
C GLY A 77 11.98 8.25 0.21
N ALA A 78 11.98 7.03 -0.37
CA ALA A 78 13.06 6.54 -1.21
C ALA A 78 12.82 6.78 -2.71
N ASN A 79 11.60 7.19 -3.11
CA ASN A 79 11.20 7.38 -4.51
C ASN A 79 11.41 6.12 -5.39
N LYS A 80 11.06 4.95 -4.84
CA LYS A 80 11.34 3.62 -5.41
C LYS A 80 10.11 2.84 -5.86
N ALA A 81 8.96 3.48 -6.05
CA ALA A 81 7.82 2.78 -6.64
C ALA A 81 8.18 2.25 -8.03
N THR A 82 7.90 0.98 -8.30
CA THR A 82 8.16 0.34 -9.59
C THR A 82 6.91 -0.32 -10.15
N LEU A 83 6.87 -0.40 -11.47
CA LEU A 83 5.86 -1.14 -12.21
C LEU A 83 6.51 -2.35 -12.88
N ASP A 84 6.07 -3.54 -12.50
CA ASP A 84 6.49 -4.78 -13.09
C ASP A 84 5.39 -5.33 -14.01
N TYR A 85 5.74 -6.25 -14.92
CA TYR A 85 4.79 -6.86 -15.86
C TYR A 85 5.10 -8.33 -16.09
N LEU A 86 4.13 -9.19 -15.81
CA LEU A 86 4.15 -10.59 -16.22
C LEU A 86 3.39 -10.74 -17.56
N ASP A 87 4.09 -11.12 -18.60
CA ASP A 87 3.46 -11.61 -19.83
C ASP A 87 2.97 -13.03 -19.59
N LEU A 88 1.66 -13.19 -19.46
CA LEU A 88 1.04 -14.49 -19.21
C LEU A 88 1.11 -15.43 -20.41
N THR A 89 1.25 -14.89 -21.63
CA THR A 89 1.31 -15.71 -22.83
C THR A 89 2.66 -16.40 -23.02
N SER A 90 3.73 -15.76 -22.57
CA SER A 90 5.10 -16.30 -22.62
C SER A 90 5.61 -16.84 -21.29
N GLY A 91 5.00 -16.43 -20.17
CA GLY A 91 5.50 -16.72 -18.82
C GLY A 91 6.74 -15.89 -18.45
N ILE A 92 6.99 -14.77 -19.15
CA ILE A 92 8.15 -13.91 -18.89
C ILE A 92 7.74 -12.77 -17.97
N TYR A 93 8.50 -12.59 -16.88
CA TYR A 93 8.33 -11.50 -15.92
C TYR A 93 9.37 -10.40 -16.17
N HIS A 94 8.90 -9.18 -16.35
CA HIS A 94 9.68 -7.98 -16.58
C HIS A 94 9.60 -7.07 -15.34
N LYS A 95 10.71 -6.91 -14.64
CA LYS A 95 10.81 -6.04 -13.46
C LYS A 95 11.10 -4.60 -13.90
N ASN A 96 10.45 -3.63 -13.23
CA ASN A 96 10.63 -2.18 -13.40
C ASN A 96 10.60 -1.71 -14.86
N ILE A 97 9.46 -1.94 -15.52
CA ILE A 97 9.29 -1.61 -16.95
C ILE A 97 9.09 -0.11 -17.22
N PHE A 98 8.68 0.69 -16.22
CA PHE A 98 8.28 2.08 -16.44
C PHE A 98 9.41 2.94 -17.04
N PRO A 99 10.67 2.92 -16.53
CA PRO A 99 11.75 3.72 -17.12
C PRO A 99 12.06 3.34 -18.57
N SER A 100 12.07 2.05 -18.90
CA SER A 100 12.38 1.58 -20.24
C SER A 100 11.29 1.91 -21.27
N ARG A 101 10.04 2.04 -20.82
CA ARG A 101 8.89 2.43 -21.65
C ARG A 101 8.77 3.95 -21.78
N ASN A 102 9.36 4.71 -20.85
CA ASN A 102 9.27 6.18 -20.77
C ASN A 102 10.65 6.85 -20.68
N PRO A 103 11.56 6.63 -21.64
CA PRO A 103 12.96 7.06 -21.55
C PRO A 103 13.14 8.60 -21.53
N ASN A 104 12.11 9.35 -21.94
CA ASN A 104 12.12 10.82 -21.98
C ASN A 104 11.50 11.46 -20.73
N GLN A 105 11.05 10.64 -19.77
CA GLN A 105 10.50 11.11 -18.50
C GLN A 105 11.51 10.94 -17.37
N VAL A 106 11.18 11.45 -16.18
CA VAL A 106 11.95 11.18 -14.97
C VAL A 106 12.05 9.67 -14.78
N MET A 107 13.26 9.16 -14.54
CA MET A 107 13.58 7.73 -14.58
C MET A 107 12.79 6.85 -13.60
N GLN A 108 12.08 7.42 -12.65
CA GLN A 108 11.35 6.70 -11.61
C GLN A 108 9.85 7.01 -11.67
N LEU A 109 9.04 6.01 -11.35
CA LEU A 109 7.59 6.16 -11.31
C LEU A 109 7.14 7.15 -10.20
N GLY A 110 7.84 7.17 -9.07
CA GLY A 110 7.57 8.05 -7.94
C GLY A 110 7.75 7.37 -6.59
N ASP A 111 7.15 7.94 -5.56
CA ASP A 111 7.25 7.48 -4.18
C ASP A 111 5.90 6.92 -3.69
N VAL A 112 5.90 5.70 -3.23
CA VAL A 112 4.75 4.89 -2.75
C VAL A 112 3.66 4.66 -3.80
N GLY A 113 3.76 3.55 -4.52
CA GLY A 113 2.73 3.04 -5.45
C GLY A 113 1.56 2.41 -4.68
N ASN A 114 0.44 3.10 -4.55
CA ASN A 114 -0.64 2.72 -3.63
C ASN A 114 -1.81 1.95 -4.26
N ASP A 115 -2.04 2.10 -5.56
CA ASP A 115 -3.08 1.34 -6.28
C ASP A 115 -2.80 1.31 -7.79
N VAL A 116 -3.25 0.25 -8.46
CA VAL A 116 -3.16 0.11 -9.92
C VAL A 116 -4.44 -0.49 -10.47
N LYS A 117 -4.99 0.14 -11.51
CA LYS A 117 -6.21 -0.32 -12.19
C LYS A 117 -6.07 -0.13 -13.70
N ILE A 118 -6.76 -0.97 -14.46
CA ILE A 118 -6.94 -0.78 -15.92
C ILE A 118 -8.39 -0.39 -16.18
N TYR A 119 -8.57 0.70 -16.92
CA TYR A 119 -9.89 1.16 -17.34
C TYR A 119 -9.84 1.85 -18.72
N GLY A 120 -10.73 1.47 -19.61
CA GLY A 120 -10.85 2.09 -20.95
C GLY A 120 -9.55 2.09 -21.78
N GLY A 121 -8.73 1.06 -21.68
CA GLY A 121 -7.43 0.97 -22.38
C GLY A 121 -6.32 1.81 -21.72
N SER A 122 -6.55 2.36 -20.57
CA SER A 122 -5.57 3.10 -19.76
C SER A 122 -5.22 2.35 -18.49
N LEU A 123 -3.94 2.38 -18.14
CA LEU A 123 -3.37 1.89 -16.89
C LEU A 123 -3.20 3.08 -15.93
N TRP A 124 -3.90 3.06 -14.82
CA TRP A 124 -3.92 4.11 -13.81
C TRP A 124 -3.10 3.68 -12.61
N LEU A 125 -2.10 4.47 -12.25
CA LEU A 125 -1.13 4.20 -11.18
C LEU A 125 -1.25 5.31 -10.13
N VAL A 126 -1.74 4.99 -8.95
CA VAL A 126 -1.86 5.95 -7.84
C VAL A 126 -0.55 5.99 -7.08
N ILE A 127 0.15 7.13 -7.14
CA ILE A 127 1.47 7.32 -6.52
C ILE A 127 1.32 8.29 -5.36
N ASN A 128 1.14 7.74 -4.18
CA ASN A 128 0.68 8.44 -2.98
C ASN A 128 1.59 9.61 -2.55
N CYS A 129 2.84 9.31 -2.21
CA CYS A 129 3.76 10.34 -1.70
C CYS A 129 4.27 11.29 -2.79
N SER A 130 4.10 10.94 -4.07
CA SER A 130 4.32 11.86 -5.20
C SER A 130 3.10 12.72 -5.51
N ASN A 131 1.97 12.54 -4.80
CA ASN A 131 0.74 13.32 -4.97
C ASN A 131 0.20 13.29 -6.40
N LYS A 132 0.32 12.18 -7.12
CA LYS A 132 -0.11 12.07 -8.51
C LYS A 132 -0.77 10.72 -8.81
N VAL A 133 -1.64 10.74 -9.81
CA VAL A 133 -2.12 9.55 -10.48
C VAL A 133 -1.53 9.54 -11.89
N GLU A 134 -0.56 8.68 -12.14
CA GLU A 134 0.06 8.49 -13.46
C GLU A 134 -0.87 7.66 -14.34
N VAL A 135 -1.04 8.07 -15.60
CA VAL A 135 -1.93 7.39 -16.56
C VAL A 135 -1.13 6.97 -17.79
N CYS A 136 -1.07 5.66 -18.02
CA CYS A 136 -0.34 5.09 -19.14
C CYS A 136 -1.29 4.39 -20.12
N ASP A 137 -0.82 4.14 -21.33
CA ASP A 137 -1.45 3.17 -22.21
C ASP A 137 -1.37 1.76 -21.60
N ALA A 138 -2.50 1.06 -21.52
CA ALA A 138 -2.56 -0.23 -20.81
C ALA A 138 -1.76 -1.34 -21.50
N ARG A 139 -1.51 -1.26 -22.80
CA ARG A 139 -0.78 -2.31 -23.55
C ARG A 139 0.72 -2.07 -23.58
N THR A 140 1.13 -0.81 -23.56
CA THR A 140 2.53 -0.43 -23.75
C THR A 140 3.20 0.10 -22.48
N ALA A 141 2.44 0.46 -21.46
CA ALA A 141 2.87 1.20 -20.28
C ALA A 141 3.54 2.56 -20.59
N VAL A 142 3.31 3.10 -21.79
CA VAL A 142 3.76 4.44 -22.16
C VAL A 142 2.85 5.47 -21.52
N SER A 143 3.42 6.43 -20.78
CA SER A 143 2.69 7.49 -20.13
C SER A 143 1.93 8.37 -21.11
N ARG A 144 0.69 8.65 -20.78
CA ARG A 144 -0.20 9.62 -21.47
C ARG A 144 -0.28 10.94 -20.71
N GLY A 145 0.13 10.97 -19.45
CA GLY A 145 0.07 12.11 -18.54
C GLY A 145 -0.23 11.70 -17.12
N HIS A 146 -0.45 12.68 -16.26
CA HIS A 146 -0.81 12.45 -14.86
C HIS A 146 -1.83 13.50 -14.39
N VAL A 147 -2.44 13.19 -13.25
CA VAL A 147 -3.35 14.09 -12.52
C VAL A 147 -2.76 14.33 -11.14
N ASP A 148 -2.56 15.59 -10.76
CA ASP A 148 -2.07 15.95 -9.43
C ASP A 148 -3.23 15.88 -8.42
N ILE A 149 -3.10 14.97 -7.46
CA ILE A 149 -4.06 14.79 -6.36
C ILE A 149 -3.27 14.60 -5.07
N PRO A 150 -3.42 15.51 -4.08
CA PRO A 150 -2.65 15.44 -2.86
C PRO A 150 -2.98 14.17 -2.07
N ASN A 151 -1.96 13.48 -1.60
CA ASN A 151 -2.06 12.28 -0.76
C ASN A 151 -3.13 11.28 -1.27
N CYS A 152 -3.09 10.98 -2.59
CA CYS A 152 -4.03 10.09 -3.26
C CYS A 152 -3.85 8.63 -2.78
N ARG A 153 -4.95 7.88 -2.66
CA ARG A 153 -4.93 6.53 -2.09
C ARG A 153 -5.37 5.44 -3.07
N TYR A 154 -6.61 5.44 -3.49
CA TYR A 154 -7.20 4.41 -4.34
C TYR A 154 -8.00 5.03 -5.46
N VAL A 155 -8.22 4.27 -6.53
CA VAL A 155 -9.00 4.71 -7.70
C VAL A 155 -10.05 3.67 -8.06
N CYS A 156 -11.28 4.15 -8.41
CA CYS A 156 -12.30 3.34 -9.08
C CYS A 156 -12.95 4.15 -10.20
N PHE A 157 -13.82 3.53 -10.99
CA PHE A 157 -14.33 4.11 -12.23
C PHE A 157 -15.82 3.90 -12.40
N ASP A 158 -16.45 4.89 -13.05
CA ASP A 158 -17.79 4.77 -13.61
C ASP A 158 -17.94 5.66 -14.85
N GLY A 159 -18.37 5.08 -15.97
CA GLY A 159 -18.53 5.80 -17.23
C GLY A 159 -17.27 6.53 -17.68
N ALA A 160 -17.36 7.84 -17.88
CA ALA A 160 -16.23 8.68 -18.31
C ALA A 160 -15.37 9.21 -17.16
N HIS A 161 -15.55 8.72 -15.94
CA HIS A 161 -14.89 9.31 -14.78
C HIS A 161 -14.11 8.29 -13.96
N ALA A 162 -12.97 8.73 -13.46
CA ALA A 162 -12.24 8.12 -12.37
C ALA A 162 -12.54 8.85 -11.06
N TYR A 163 -12.63 8.09 -9.96
CA TYR A 163 -12.84 8.61 -8.61
C TYR A 163 -11.65 8.21 -7.77
N VAL A 164 -10.95 9.20 -7.20
CA VAL A 164 -9.70 8.98 -6.46
C VAL A 164 -9.88 9.46 -5.03
N SER A 165 -9.71 8.56 -4.07
CA SER A 165 -9.68 8.91 -2.65
C SER A 165 -8.38 9.62 -2.28
N SER A 166 -8.47 10.56 -1.35
CA SER A 166 -7.36 11.37 -0.91
C SER A 166 -7.49 11.72 0.57
N TYR A 167 -6.39 11.59 1.31
CA TYR A 167 -6.34 12.07 2.69
C TYR A 167 -6.28 13.60 2.77
N VAL A 168 -6.02 14.29 1.66
CA VAL A 168 -5.89 15.74 1.52
C VAL A 168 -4.73 16.34 2.31
N GLY A 169 -4.60 15.99 3.59
CA GLY A 169 -3.53 16.46 4.48
C GLY A 169 -2.22 15.70 4.30
N GLY A 170 -1.12 16.37 4.61
CA GLY A 170 0.25 15.88 4.40
C GLY A 170 0.82 15.02 5.54
N GLY A 171 0.02 14.52 6.46
CA GLY A 171 0.52 13.63 7.51
C GLY A 171 -0.22 13.72 8.84
N LEU A 172 0.39 13.16 9.88
CA LEU A 172 -0.21 13.03 11.23
C LEU A 172 -0.59 14.37 11.87
N ARG A 173 0.01 15.49 11.47
CA ARG A 173 -0.33 16.82 12.01
C ARG A 173 -1.68 17.36 11.54
N GLU A 174 -2.21 16.79 10.45
CA GLU A 174 -3.50 17.16 9.85
C GLU A 174 -4.55 16.05 10.07
N TRP A 175 -4.44 15.33 11.18
CA TRP A 175 -5.29 14.19 11.53
C TRP A 175 -6.78 14.55 11.63
N ASP A 176 -7.12 15.80 11.95
CA ASP A 176 -8.46 16.35 12.10
C ASP A 176 -9.07 16.84 10.78
N ARG A 177 -8.35 16.72 9.68
CA ARG A 177 -8.83 17.12 8.37
C ARG A 177 -9.62 16.02 7.70
N LEU A 178 -10.83 16.35 7.21
CA LEU A 178 -11.60 15.43 6.38
C LEU A 178 -10.85 15.14 5.07
N GLY A 179 -10.96 13.89 4.63
CA GLY A 179 -10.51 13.48 3.31
C GLY A 179 -11.52 13.84 2.23
N SER A 180 -11.15 13.59 0.99
CA SER A 180 -12.00 13.90 -0.17
C SER A 180 -11.92 12.82 -1.23
N VAL A 181 -12.90 12.81 -2.11
CA VAL A 181 -12.83 12.11 -3.39
C VAL A 181 -12.75 13.13 -4.51
N TYR A 182 -11.78 12.93 -5.39
CA TYR A 182 -11.61 13.71 -6.62
C TYR A 182 -12.24 12.97 -7.78
N LYS A 183 -13.07 13.68 -8.55
CA LYS A 183 -13.66 13.20 -9.80
C LYS A 183 -12.82 13.70 -10.95
N VAL A 184 -12.30 12.78 -11.75
CA VAL A 184 -11.39 13.04 -12.88
C VAL A 184 -12.07 12.59 -14.16
N ASP A 185 -12.08 13.44 -15.17
CA ASP A 185 -12.47 13.04 -16.53
C ASP A 185 -11.37 12.18 -17.16
N THR A 186 -11.72 10.96 -17.61
CA THR A 186 -10.73 9.97 -18.06
C THR A 186 -10.11 10.29 -19.41
N ALA A 187 -10.72 11.16 -20.20
CA ALA A 187 -10.21 11.54 -21.52
C ALA A 187 -9.25 12.74 -21.43
N SER A 188 -9.63 13.76 -20.68
CA SER A 188 -8.84 14.99 -20.54
C SER A 188 -7.83 14.95 -19.39
N LEU A 189 -7.91 13.95 -18.50
CA LEU A 189 -7.11 13.82 -17.27
C LEU A 189 -7.23 15.06 -16.37
N SER A 190 -8.39 15.68 -16.35
CA SER A 190 -8.66 16.90 -15.58
C SER A 190 -9.57 16.62 -14.39
N VAL A 191 -9.28 17.23 -13.25
CA VAL A 191 -10.18 17.19 -12.10
C VAL A 191 -11.42 18.02 -12.42
N VAL A 192 -12.60 17.38 -12.44
CA VAL A 192 -13.89 18.00 -12.78
C VAL A 192 -14.81 18.11 -11.57
N GLY A 193 -14.41 17.59 -10.41
CA GLY A 193 -15.16 17.71 -9.16
C GLY A 193 -14.38 17.21 -7.96
N ARG A 194 -14.81 17.64 -6.77
CA ARG A 194 -14.31 17.18 -5.48
C ARG A 194 -15.45 17.17 -4.48
N VAL A 195 -15.49 16.17 -3.63
CA VAL A 195 -16.43 16.05 -2.51
C VAL A 195 -15.67 15.61 -1.26
N ASP A 196 -15.95 16.28 -0.14
CA ASP A 196 -15.39 15.88 1.16
C ASP A 196 -16.18 14.67 1.71
N VAL A 197 -15.46 13.73 2.32
CA VAL A 197 -15.99 12.47 2.87
C VAL A 197 -15.59 12.32 4.35
N GLY A 198 -15.33 11.11 4.85
CA GLY A 198 -14.87 10.92 6.21
C GLY A 198 -13.36 11.17 6.38
N TYR A 199 -12.87 10.79 7.55
CA TYR A 199 -11.44 10.96 7.87
C TYR A 199 -10.61 9.87 7.20
N GLN A 200 -9.53 10.27 6.53
CA GLN A 200 -8.56 9.41 5.86
C GLN A 200 -9.23 8.27 5.06
N PRO A 201 -9.93 8.62 3.95
CA PRO A 201 -10.62 7.65 3.10
C PRO A 201 -9.61 6.75 2.39
N ASP A 202 -9.73 5.45 2.59
CA ASP A 202 -8.93 4.44 1.89
C ASP A 202 -9.64 3.97 0.62
N GLU A 203 -9.94 2.68 0.50
CA GLU A 203 -10.49 2.13 -0.72
C GLU A 203 -11.95 2.56 -0.97
N LEU A 204 -12.32 2.58 -2.25
CA LEU A 204 -13.63 2.99 -2.71
C LEU A 204 -14.11 2.08 -3.85
N CYS A 205 -15.42 1.89 -3.96
CA CYS A 205 -16.03 1.13 -5.04
C CYS A 205 -17.34 1.75 -5.50
N VAL A 206 -17.73 1.41 -6.72
CA VAL A 206 -19.01 1.83 -7.30
C VAL A 206 -19.98 0.66 -7.30
N SER A 207 -21.21 0.92 -6.88
CA SER A 207 -22.34 0.00 -7.00
C SER A 207 -23.63 0.78 -7.23
N ASN A 208 -24.45 0.37 -8.20
CA ASN A 208 -25.78 0.91 -8.46
C ASN A 208 -25.83 2.45 -8.56
N GLY A 209 -24.88 3.08 -9.27
CA GLY A 209 -24.82 4.53 -9.47
C GLY A 209 -24.42 5.33 -8.24
N ARG A 210 -23.90 4.66 -7.20
CA ARG A 210 -23.36 5.25 -5.98
C ARG A 210 -21.89 4.88 -5.81
N LEU A 211 -21.14 5.80 -5.24
CA LEU A 211 -19.76 5.58 -4.80
C LEU A 211 -19.78 5.36 -3.29
N TYR A 212 -19.14 4.32 -2.85
CA TYR A 212 -18.96 3.95 -1.45
C TYR A 212 -17.49 4.09 -1.07
N VAL A 213 -17.20 4.82 0.00
CA VAL A 213 -15.86 5.19 0.42
C VAL A 213 -15.61 4.71 1.85
N ALA A 214 -14.66 3.80 2.04
CA ALA A 214 -14.27 3.32 3.36
C ALA A 214 -13.37 4.37 4.04
N ASN A 215 -13.80 4.89 5.19
CA ASN A 215 -13.03 5.87 5.95
C ASN A 215 -12.31 5.17 7.11
N SER A 216 -10.98 5.24 7.10
CA SER A 216 -10.17 4.58 8.14
C SER A 216 -9.96 5.47 9.37
N GLY A 217 -9.82 6.77 9.17
CA GLY A 217 -9.36 7.65 10.23
C GLY A 217 -7.94 7.31 10.71
N GLY A 218 -7.09 6.74 9.84
CA GLY A 218 -5.79 6.20 10.23
C GLY A 218 -4.88 7.19 10.94
N TYR A 219 -4.76 8.42 10.43
CA TYR A 219 -3.97 9.47 11.11
C TYR A 219 -4.61 9.89 12.43
N LYS A 220 -5.94 10.02 12.45
CA LYS A 220 -6.70 10.38 13.64
C LYS A 220 -6.54 9.31 14.73
N GLY A 221 -6.66 8.03 14.37
CA GLY A 221 -6.41 6.89 15.26
C GLY A 221 -4.99 6.84 15.77
N GLY A 222 -4.01 7.01 14.88
CA GLY A 222 -2.58 7.06 15.24
C GLY A 222 -2.22 8.20 16.20
N MET A 223 -3.03 9.26 16.26
CA MET A 223 -2.91 10.34 17.28
C MET A 223 -3.72 10.07 18.55
N GLY A 224 -4.26 8.87 18.74
CA GLY A 224 -5.07 8.51 19.91
C GLY A 224 -6.42 9.24 19.99
N ARG A 225 -6.95 9.70 18.84
CA ARG A 225 -8.23 10.46 18.76
C ARG A 225 -9.39 9.61 18.24
N GLY A 226 -9.18 8.30 18.16
CA GLY A 226 -10.13 7.31 17.62
C GLY A 226 -10.13 7.27 16.10
N TYR A 227 -10.37 6.08 15.55
CA TYR A 227 -10.51 5.85 14.12
C TYR A 227 -11.86 6.38 13.60
N ASP A 228 -11.98 6.57 12.28
CA ASP A 228 -13.29 6.67 11.63
C ASP A 228 -13.92 5.27 11.55
N SER A 229 -15.25 5.21 11.52
CA SER A 229 -16.00 3.95 11.49
C SER A 229 -17.04 3.90 10.37
N THR A 230 -16.89 4.77 9.37
CA THR A 230 -17.95 5.04 8.42
C THR A 230 -17.61 4.65 6.99
N VAL A 231 -18.64 4.26 6.23
CA VAL A 231 -18.63 4.27 4.77
C VAL A 231 -19.44 5.47 4.31
N THR A 232 -18.81 6.40 3.60
CA THR A 232 -19.52 7.54 2.99
C THR A 232 -20.15 7.11 1.68
N VAL A 233 -21.42 7.50 1.46
CA VAL A 233 -22.18 7.24 0.24
C VAL A 233 -22.33 8.51 -0.57
N VAL A 234 -21.81 8.50 -1.81
CA VAL A 234 -21.88 9.62 -2.76
C VAL A 234 -22.74 9.22 -3.94
N ASP A 235 -23.73 10.02 -4.28
CA ASP A 235 -24.50 9.87 -5.52
C ASP A 235 -23.66 10.33 -6.72
N LEU A 236 -23.43 9.45 -7.70
CA LEU A 236 -22.52 9.74 -8.82
C LEU A 236 -23.09 10.76 -9.82
N ARG A 237 -24.40 10.92 -9.88
CA ARG A 237 -25.05 11.86 -10.78
C ARG A 237 -24.91 13.30 -10.31
N SER A 238 -25.21 13.55 -9.04
CA SER A 238 -25.06 14.87 -8.42
C SER A 238 -23.64 15.15 -7.91
N PHE A 239 -22.87 14.10 -7.70
CA PHE A 239 -21.57 14.08 -7.04
C PHE A 239 -21.58 14.76 -5.66
N THR A 240 -22.57 14.40 -4.85
CA THR A 240 -22.77 14.87 -3.48
C THR A 240 -22.93 13.71 -2.51
N VAL A 241 -22.52 13.91 -1.26
CA VAL A 241 -22.76 12.94 -0.19
C VAL A 241 -24.25 12.85 0.08
N VAL A 242 -24.80 11.64 0.02
CA VAL A 242 -26.23 11.35 0.25
C VAL A 242 -26.47 10.50 1.48
N GLY A 243 -25.43 9.97 2.10
CA GLY A 243 -25.55 9.15 3.30
C GLY A 243 -24.20 8.77 3.89
N THR A 244 -24.28 8.18 5.09
CA THR A 244 -23.14 7.62 5.81
C THR A 244 -23.62 6.36 6.53
N ILE A 245 -22.88 5.26 6.36
CA ILE A 245 -23.17 3.96 6.98
C ILE A 245 -22.16 3.76 8.11
N ASN A 246 -22.62 3.60 9.35
CA ASN A 246 -21.76 3.23 10.46
C ASN A 246 -21.50 1.72 10.41
N VAL A 247 -20.22 1.33 10.39
CA VAL A 247 -19.79 -0.08 10.26
C VAL A 247 -18.93 -0.49 11.45
N ALA A 248 -17.65 -0.12 11.45
CA ALA A 248 -16.68 -0.46 12.47
C ALA A 248 -15.44 0.45 12.35
N PRO A 249 -14.64 0.62 13.40
CA PRO A 249 -13.44 1.44 13.35
C PRO A 249 -12.41 0.94 12.31
N ASN A 250 -11.67 1.89 11.72
CA ASN A 250 -10.47 1.60 10.91
C ASN A 250 -10.78 0.77 9.64
N LEU A 251 -11.78 1.20 8.88
CA LEU A 251 -12.13 0.57 7.59
C LEU A 251 -11.05 0.88 6.55
N PHE A 252 -10.76 -0.09 5.64
CA PHE A 252 -9.72 0.15 4.63
C PHE A 252 -9.95 -0.54 3.28
N ARG A 253 -10.49 -1.75 3.23
CA ARG A 253 -10.84 -2.43 1.98
C ARG A 253 -12.35 -2.43 1.80
N ILE A 254 -12.80 -2.16 0.57
CA ILE A 254 -14.21 -2.26 0.19
C ILE A 254 -14.33 -2.78 -1.25
N ARG A 255 -15.15 -3.80 -1.44
CA ARG A 255 -15.46 -4.39 -2.76
C ARG A 255 -16.96 -4.51 -2.94
N ALA A 256 -17.45 -4.18 -4.12
CA ALA A 256 -18.81 -4.48 -4.52
C ALA A 256 -18.83 -5.80 -5.29
N ASP A 257 -19.69 -6.73 -4.91
CA ASP A 257 -19.93 -7.94 -5.65
C ASP A 257 -20.96 -7.77 -6.77
N ARG A 258 -21.17 -8.82 -7.54
CA ARG A 258 -22.11 -8.80 -8.67
C ARG A 258 -23.59 -8.73 -8.27
N TYR A 259 -23.93 -8.90 -7.00
CA TYR A 259 -25.26 -8.75 -6.46
C TYR A 259 -25.52 -7.36 -5.88
N GLY A 260 -24.46 -6.53 -5.83
CA GLY A 260 -24.50 -5.19 -5.27
C GLY A 260 -24.27 -5.12 -3.77
N GLN A 261 -23.91 -6.25 -3.14
CA GLN A 261 -23.45 -6.28 -1.74
C GLN A 261 -22.05 -5.67 -1.66
N LEU A 262 -21.75 -4.99 -0.56
CA LEU A 262 -20.43 -4.44 -0.29
C LEU A 262 -19.75 -5.25 0.81
N TRP A 263 -18.54 -5.65 0.52
CA TRP A 263 -17.65 -6.37 1.42
C TRP A 263 -16.63 -5.39 1.98
N VAL A 264 -16.67 -5.15 3.30
CA VAL A 264 -15.88 -4.09 3.95
C VAL A 264 -15.02 -4.70 5.04
N ALA A 265 -13.71 -4.55 4.92
CA ALA A 265 -12.76 -5.00 5.95
C ALA A 265 -12.43 -3.87 6.93
N SER A 266 -12.49 -4.20 8.21
CA SER A 266 -12.02 -3.37 9.32
C SER A 266 -10.75 -3.97 9.92
N ARG A 267 -9.74 -3.13 10.16
CA ARG A 267 -8.56 -3.54 10.95
C ARG A 267 -8.89 -3.63 12.44
N GLY A 268 -10.04 -3.07 12.86
CA GLY A 268 -10.39 -2.96 14.27
C GLY A 268 -9.53 -1.95 15.01
N ILE A 269 -9.43 -2.15 16.31
CA ILE A 269 -8.56 -1.38 17.22
C ILE A 269 -7.67 -2.39 17.93
N ASP A 270 -6.35 -2.18 17.88
CA ASP A 270 -5.39 -3.04 18.54
C ASP A 270 -5.67 -3.10 20.04
N ASP A 271 -5.60 -4.30 20.62
CA ASP A 271 -5.84 -4.60 22.04
C ASP A 271 -7.27 -4.27 22.55
N ASP A 272 -8.21 -3.97 21.66
CA ASP A 272 -9.62 -3.75 22.01
C ASP A 272 -10.51 -4.92 21.61
N ALA A 273 -10.86 -5.78 22.56
CA ALA A 273 -11.72 -6.93 22.32
C ALA A 273 -13.15 -6.57 21.84
N GLN A 274 -13.58 -5.33 22.01
CA GLN A 274 -14.88 -4.86 21.51
C GLN A 274 -14.84 -4.64 19.99
N TRP A 275 -13.67 -4.28 19.47
CA TRP A 275 -13.49 -3.95 18.06
C TRP A 275 -12.37 -4.78 17.41
N PRO A 276 -12.52 -6.11 17.32
CA PRO A 276 -11.57 -6.95 16.61
C PRO A 276 -11.61 -6.66 15.11
N SER A 277 -10.53 -7.01 14.41
CA SER A 277 -10.55 -7.01 12.93
C SER A 277 -11.63 -7.97 12.41
N ARG A 278 -12.45 -7.52 11.46
CA ARG A 278 -13.57 -8.28 10.88
C ARG A 278 -13.85 -7.90 9.44
N LEU A 279 -14.56 -8.79 8.75
CA LEU A 279 -15.17 -8.52 7.45
C LEU A 279 -16.68 -8.29 7.63
N TYR A 280 -17.18 -7.20 7.10
CA TYR A 280 -18.59 -6.81 7.17
C TYR A 280 -19.25 -6.87 5.80
N VAL A 281 -20.55 -7.17 5.78
CA VAL A 281 -21.40 -7.14 4.57
C VAL A 281 -22.41 -6.03 4.71
N ILE A 282 -22.51 -5.21 3.67
CA ILE A 282 -23.51 -4.12 3.57
C ILE A 282 -24.44 -4.43 2.41
N GLU A 283 -25.74 -4.44 2.67
CA GLU A 283 -26.79 -4.50 1.66
C GLU A 283 -27.68 -3.25 1.77
N GLY A 284 -27.90 -2.59 0.65
CA GLY A 284 -28.53 -1.28 0.67
C GLY A 284 -27.67 -0.27 1.44
N ASP A 285 -28.21 0.31 2.49
CA ASP A 285 -27.51 1.29 3.32
C ASP A 285 -27.31 0.78 4.78
N ALA A 286 -27.28 -0.54 4.99
CA ALA A 286 -27.16 -1.17 6.31
C ALA A 286 -26.15 -2.31 6.34
N VAL A 287 -25.47 -2.46 7.46
CA VAL A 287 -24.68 -3.68 7.75
C VAL A 287 -25.66 -4.81 8.03
N THR A 288 -25.60 -5.87 7.21
CA THR A 288 -26.51 -7.03 7.30
C THR A 288 -25.85 -8.26 7.89
N ASP A 289 -24.51 -8.35 7.78
CA ASP A 289 -23.76 -9.50 8.31
C ASP A 289 -22.32 -9.11 8.66
N SER A 290 -21.65 -9.98 9.44
CA SER A 290 -20.21 -9.87 9.73
C SER A 290 -19.59 -11.25 9.89
N ILE A 291 -18.41 -11.43 9.30
CA ILE A 291 -17.65 -12.66 9.35
C ILE A 291 -16.42 -12.44 10.26
N ASP A 292 -16.24 -13.35 11.22
CA ASP A 292 -15.13 -13.30 12.18
C ASP A 292 -13.85 -13.80 11.51
N VAL A 293 -13.27 -12.94 10.70
CA VAL A 293 -12.02 -13.19 9.98
C VAL A 293 -11.26 -11.88 9.78
N THR A 294 -9.97 -11.91 10.04
CA THR A 294 -9.08 -10.79 9.71
C THR A 294 -8.80 -10.81 8.20
N VAL A 295 -9.04 -9.68 7.55
CA VAL A 295 -8.80 -9.52 6.11
C VAL A 295 -7.84 -8.35 5.89
N SER A 296 -6.69 -8.61 5.28
CA SER A 296 -5.74 -7.58 4.82
C SER A 296 -5.90 -7.25 3.34
N ASP A 297 -6.29 -8.24 2.53
CA ASP A 297 -6.70 -8.03 1.13
C ASP A 297 -7.69 -9.10 0.69
N MET A 298 -8.46 -8.80 -0.37
CA MET A 298 -9.51 -9.70 -0.87
C MET A 298 -9.72 -9.52 -2.38
N ALA A 299 -10.14 -10.60 -3.05
CA ALA A 299 -10.43 -10.61 -4.47
C ALA A 299 -11.72 -11.39 -4.76
N LEU A 300 -12.59 -10.81 -5.58
CA LEU A 300 -13.85 -11.44 -5.99
C LEU A 300 -13.66 -12.23 -7.29
N LEU A 301 -14.17 -13.45 -7.34
CA LEU A 301 -14.24 -14.29 -8.52
C LEU A 301 -15.58 -15.05 -8.57
N GLY A 302 -16.49 -14.63 -9.43
CA GLY A 302 -17.82 -15.23 -9.52
C GLY A 302 -18.60 -15.10 -8.22
N ASP A 303 -19.01 -16.22 -7.61
CA ASP A 303 -19.68 -16.26 -6.30
C ASP A 303 -18.73 -16.47 -5.12
N SER A 304 -17.44 -16.27 -5.35
CA SER A 304 -16.42 -16.48 -4.33
C SER A 304 -15.67 -15.20 -4.01
N LEU A 305 -15.41 -14.98 -2.73
CA LEU A 305 -14.48 -13.99 -2.23
C LEU A 305 -13.26 -14.71 -1.68
N CYS A 306 -12.13 -14.60 -2.36
CA CYS A 306 -10.83 -15.00 -1.83
C CYS A 306 -10.35 -13.91 -0.88
N TYR A 307 -9.86 -14.30 0.30
CA TYR A 307 -9.29 -13.37 1.26
C TYR A 307 -7.95 -13.85 1.78
N MET A 308 -7.11 -12.91 2.14
CA MET A 308 -5.93 -13.15 2.95
C MET A 308 -5.95 -12.24 4.18
N GLY A 309 -5.34 -12.71 5.25
CA GLY A 309 -5.17 -11.96 6.48
C GLY A 309 -4.04 -12.52 7.30
N THR A 310 -3.81 -11.90 8.45
CA THR A 310 -2.82 -12.35 9.42
C THR A 310 -3.45 -12.44 10.79
N THR A 311 -3.11 -13.46 11.55
CA THR A 311 -3.46 -13.57 12.96
C THR A 311 -2.21 -13.66 13.80
N THR A 312 -2.16 -12.89 14.89
CA THR A 312 -1.07 -12.98 15.86
C THR A 312 -1.48 -13.97 16.95
N GLY A 313 -0.71 -15.03 17.12
CA GLY A 313 -0.92 -16.01 18.16
C GLY A 313 -0.54 -15.49 19.55
N THR A 314 -0.84 -16.27 20.59
CA THR A 314 -0.43 -15.98 21.98
C THR A 314 1.08 -16.04 22.17
N ASP A 315 1.80 -16.63 21.22
CA ASP A 315 3.26 -16.66 21.11
C ASP A 315 3.86 -15.44 20.42
N TRP A 316 3.03 -14.43 20.11
CA TRP A 316 3.38 -13.23 19.33
C TRP A 316 3.88 -13.51 17.92
N GLN A 317 3.68 -14.74 17.41
CA GLN A 317 3.98 -15.06 16.03
C GLN A 317 2.78 -14.71 15.15
N THR A 318 3.04 -13.93 14.11
CA THR A 318 2.05 -13.58 13.10
C THR A 318 2.03 -14.67 12.03
N LYS A 319 0.86 -15.25 11.77
CA LYS A 319 0.68 -16.29 10.77
C LYS A 319 -0.29 -15.82 9.70
N PRO A 320 0.11 -15.89 8.42
CA PRO A 320 -0.81 -15.62 7.33
C PRO A 320 -1.86 -16.73 7.21
N HIS A 321 -3.07 -16.34 6.84
CA HIS A 321 -4.13 -17.26 6.49
C HIS A 321 -4.82 -16.81 5.20
N PHE A 322 -5.31 -17.78 4.45
CA PHE A 322 -5.99 -17.58 3.18
C PHE A 322 -7.24 -18.43 3.15
N GLY A 323 -8.33 -17.85 2.72
CA GLY A 323 -9.59 -18.59 2.67
C GLY A 323 -10.51 -18.14 1.55
N LEU A 324 -11.62 -18.85 1.45
CA LEU A 324 -12.65 -18.64 0.46
C LEU A 324 -14.01 -18.50 1.16
N ILE A 325 -14.72 -17.44 0.85
CA ILE A 325 -16.09 -17.18 1.29
C ILE A 325 -17.03 -17.34 0.09
N ASP A 326 -18.16 -18.02 0.27
CA ASP A 326 -19.28 -17.98 -0.66
C ASP A 326 -20.07 -16.69 -0.40
N ILE A 327 -20.15 -15.80 -1.39
CA ILE A 327 -20.74 -14.47 -1.23
C ILE A 327 -22.28 -14.49 -1.16
N ARG A 328 -22.93 -15.59 -1.51
CA ARG A 328 -24.39 -15.75 -1.42
C ARG A 328 -24.84 -16.21 -0.04
N THR A 329 -24.00 -16.96 0.64
CA THR A 329 -24.31 -17.54 1.96
C THR A 329 -23.54 -16.85 3.09
N HIS A 330 -22.56 -16.00 2.78
CA HIS A 330 -21.62 -15.34 3.69
C HIS A 330 -20.82 -16.31 4.57
N ARG A 331 -20.60 -17.53 4.07
CA ARG A 331 -19.91 -18.56 4.83
C ARG A 331 -18.51 -18.82 4.30
N ILE A 332 -17.58 -19.04 5.20
CA ILE A 332 -16.26 -19.56 4.85
C ILE A 332 -16.44 -21.00 4.38
N VAL A 333 -16.19 -21.26 3.09
CA VAL A 333 -16.30 -22.59 2.47
C VAL A 333 -14.96 -23.30 2.38
N ASN A 334 -13.86 -22.56 2.44
CA ASN A 334 -12.52 -23.13 2.53
C ASN A 334 -11.64 -22.21 3.40
N PRO A 335 -11.31 -22.58 4.65
CA PRO A 335 -10.47 -21.77 5.53
C PRO A 335 -8.95 -21.96 5.29
N GLN A 336 -8.57 -22.89 4.42
CA GLN A 336 -7.19 -23.25 4.07
C GLN A 336 -7.02 -23.27 2.56
N LEU A 337 -7.16 -22.10 1.92
CA LEU A 337 -7.15 -22.01 0.45
C LEU A 337 -5.81 -22.44 -0.12
N LEU A 338 -4.69 -21.92 0.41
CA LEU A 338 -3.36 -22.32 -0.03
C LEU A 338 -2.90 -23.59 0.66
N LYS A 339 -2.31 -24.51 -0.12
CA LYS A 339 -1.83 -25.80 0.37
C LYS A 339 -0.39 -25.69 0.85
N PRO A 340 -0.04 -26.18 2.04
CA PRO A 340 1.34 -26.19 2.51
C PRO A 340 2.27 -26.92 1.52
N SER A 341 3.45 -26.35 1.30
CA SER A 341 4.54 -26.95 0.52
C SER A 341 5.88 -26.50 1.09
N ALA A 342 6.92 -27.30 0.92
CA ALA A 342 8.29 -26.92 1.23
C ALA A 342 8.91 -26.00 0.16
N ASP A 343 8.22 -25.79 -0.98
CA ASP A 343 8.75 -25.04 -2.12
C ASP A 343 8.56 -23.52 -1.97
N TYR A 344 7.77 -23.08 -0.99
CA TYR A 344 7.57 -21.67 -0.72
C TYR A 344 7.41 -21.38 0.78
N GLU A 345 7.76 -20.18 1.16
CA GLU A 345 7.46 -19.56 2.45
C GLU A 345 6.89 -18.17 2.20
N LEU A 346 5.94 -17.76 3.01
CA LEU A 346 5.35 -16.41 2.99
C LEU A 346 5.77 -15.71 4.28
N GLU A 347 6.51 -14.62 4.14
CA GLU A 347 6.98 -13.82 5.28
C GLU A 347 5.96 -12.72 5.61
N THR A 348 5.59 -11.92 4.61
CA THR A 348 4.68 -10.79 4.75
C THR A 348 3.75 -10.69 3.54
N PRO A 349 2.73 -11.56 3.44
CA PRO A 349 1.73 -11.44 2.37
C PRO A 349 1.04 -10.08 2.42
N TYR A 350 1.08 -9.36 1.31
CA TYR A 350 0.68 -7.96 1.26
C TYR A 350 -0.41 -7.65 0.22
N GLY A 351 -0.41 -8.34 -0.93
CA GLY A 351 -1.42 -8.22 -1.96
C GLY A 351 -1.94 -9.57 -2.46
N LEU A 352 -3.22 -9.61 -2.83
CA LEU A 352 -3.91 -10.80 -3.31
C LEU A 352 -4.64 -10.52 -4.62
N MET A 353 -4.42 -11.38 -5.61
CA MET A 353 -5.16 -11.35 -6.87
C MET A 353 -5.62 -12.73 -7.29
N VAL A 354 -6.73 -12.79 -8.02
CA VAL A 354 -7.23 -14.03 -8.61
C VAL A 354 -7.42 -13.81 -10.10
N HIS A 355 -6.83 -14.67 -10.91
CA HIS A 355 -6.97 -14.62 -12.37
C HIS A 355 -8.43 -14.80 -12.79
N PRO A 356 -9.03 -13.85 -13.52
CA PRO A 356 -10.47 -13.78 -13.71
C PRO A 356 -11.07 -14.97 -14.49
N LEU A 357 -10.27 -15.68 -15.28
CA LEU A 357 -10.74 -16.80 -16.11
C LEU A 357 -10.30 -18.18 -15.58
N THR A 358 -9.08 -18.30 -15.06
CA THR A 358 -8.52 -19.60 -14.65
C THR A 358 -8.66 -19.86 -13.17
N GLY A 359 -8.85 -18.82 -12.36
CA GLY A 359 -8.88 -18.92 -10.91
C GLY A 359 -7.49 -19.08 -10.27
N HIS A 360 -6.38 -18.97 -11.01
CA HIS A 360 -5.05 -18.95 -10.40
C HIS A 360 -4.94 -17.81 -9.40
N ILE A 361 -4.31 -18.11 -8.27
CA ILE A 361 -4.16 -17.17 -7.15
C ILE A 361 -2.75 -16.62 -7.18
N TYR A 362 -2.63 -15.30 -7.11
CA TYR A 362 -1.37 -14.59 -7.04
C TYR A 362 -1.26 -13.89 -5.70
N VAL A 363 -0.19 -14.20 -4.97
CA VAL A 363 0.12 -13.57 -3.69
C VAL A 363 1.39 -12.74 -3.85
N MET A 364 1.30 -11.49 -3.46
CA MET A 364 2.43 -10.59 -3.41
C MET A 364 2.96 -10.58 -1.97
N ASP A 365 4.24 -10.93 -1.79
CA ASP A 365 4.90 -10.98 -0.49
C ASP A 365 5.93 -9.87 -0.38
N ALA A 366 5.72 -8.95 0.55
CA ALA A 366 6.58 -7.80 0.80
C ALA A 366 7.83 -8.13 1.62
N THR A 367 8.01 -9.40 2.00
CA THR A 367 9.12 -9.89 2.82
C THR A 367 9.30 -9.07 4.11
N ASN A 368 10.27 -8.20 4.16
CA ASN A 368 10.63 -7.38 5.33
C ASN A 368 10.29 -5.89 5.16
N TYR A 369 9.51 -5.51 4.13
CA TYR A 369 9.18 -4.13 3.75
C TYR A 369 10.40 -3.23 3.38
N VAL A 370 11.55 -3.81 3.11
CA VAL A 370 12.78 -3.06 2.77
C VAL A 370 13.38 -3.55 1.46
N SER A 371 13.46 -4.86 1.29
CA SER A 371 14.04 -5.50 0.11
C SER A 371 13.01 -5.85 -0.95
N SER A 372 13.48 -6.25 -2.11
CA SER A 372 12.63 -6.81 -3.18
C SER A 372 11.75 -7.94 -2.65
N GLY A 373 10.49 -7.91 -3.05
CA GLY A 373 9.49 -8.90 -2.67
C GLY A 373 9.41 -10.07 -3.64
N TRP A 374 8.33 -10.82 -3.51
CA TRP A 374 8.00 -11.95 -4.36
C TRP A 374 6.58 -11.87 -4.91
N LEU A 375 6.41 -12.31 -6.14
CA LEU A 375 5.12 -12.70 -6.69
C LEU A 375 5.07 -14.22 -6.72
N LEU A 376 4.12 -14.81 -5.99
CA LEU A 376 3.89 -16.24 -5.94
C LEU A 376 2.61 -16.58 -6.70
N CYS A 377 2.61 -17.66 -7.44
CA CYS A 377 1.45 -18.18 -8.16
C CYS A 377 1.04 -19.55 -7.60
N PHE A 378 -0.26 -19.69 -7.40
CA PHE A 378 -0.90 -20.95 -7.02
C PHE A 378 -1.98 -21.29 -8.06
N ASP A 379 -2.27 -22.57 -8.26
CA ASP A 379 -3.44 -22.93 -9.06
C ASP A 379 -4.76 -22.64 -8.28
N ARG A 380 -5.88 -22.84 -8.95
CA ARG A 380 -7.21 -22.58 -8.38
C ARG A 380 -7.52 -23.41 -7.12
N ASP A 381 -6.82 -24.53 -6.93
CA ASP A 381 -6.99 -25.45 -5.80
C ASP A 381 -6.00 -25.14 -4.66
N GLY A 382 -5.14 -24.11 -4.86
CA GLY A 382 -4.20 -23.58 -3.88
C GLY A 382 -2.84 -24.29 -3.87
N HIS A 383 -2.49 -25.08 -4.88
CA HIS A 383 -1.17 -25.68 -4.97
C HIS A 383 -0.17 -24.72 -5.58
N PHE A 384 0.99 -24.61 -4.97
CA PHE A 384 2.08 -23.76 -5.44
C PHE A 384 2.54 -24.15 -6.85
N ARG A 385 2.79 -23.16 -7.68
CA ARG A 385 3.23 -23.34 -9.07
C ARG A 385 4.63 -22.76 -9.31
N TRP A 386 4.84 -21.51 -8.95
CA TRP A 386 6.11 -20.82 -9.13
C TRP A 386 6.15 -19.51 -8.31
N ARG A 387 7.34 -18.94 -8.18
CA ARG A 387 7.55 -17.59 -7.67
C ARG A 387 8.60 -16.85 -8.48
N THR A 388 8.52 -15.52 -8.50
CA THR A 388 9.52 -14.64 -9.12
C THR A 388 9.75 -13.41 -8.25
N SER A 389 10.98 -12.86 -8.27
CA SER A 389 11.31 -11.65 -7.50
C SER A 389 10.70 -10.41 -8.18
N THR A 390 10.16 -9.51 -7.38
CA THR A 390 9.54 -8.25 -7.79
C THR A 390 10.40 -7.04 -7.41
N GLY A 391 9.89 -5.81 -7.62
CA GLY A 391 10.37 -4.62 -6.92
C GLY A 391 10.10 -4.70 -5.42
N ASP A 392 10.40 -3.61 -4.70
CA ASP A 392 10.25 -3.55 -3.25
C ASP A 392 8.78 -3.34 -2.88
N ILE A 393 8.28 -4.12 -1.92
CA ILE A 393 6.90 -4.05 -1.40
C ILE A 393 5.85 -4.19 -2.51
N PRO A 394 5.74 -5.35 -3.22
CA PRO A 394 4.67 -5.57 -4.18
C PRO A 394 3.33 -5.64 -3.44
N GLY A 395 2.36 -4.79 -3.80
CA GLY A 395 1.10 -4.68 -3.06
C GLY A 395 -0.16 -4.74 -3.93
N HIS A 396 -0.05 -4.32 -5.18
CA HIS A 396 -1.22 -4.15 -6.04
C HIS A 396 -0.98 -4.65 -7.45
N GLY A 397 -2.03 -5.08 -8.12
CA GLY A 397 -1.91 -5.54 -9.48
C GLY A 397 -3.17 -5.35 -10.32
N ALA A 398 -3.02 -5.43 -11.64
CA ALA A 398 -4.11 -5.33 -12.60
C ALA A 398 -3.89 -6.29 -13.78
N PHE A 399 -4.90 -7.10 -14.09
CA PHE A 399 -4.86 -7.98 -15.25
C PHE A 399 -5.16 -7.21 -16.54
N LEU A 400 -4.32 -7.42 -17.56
CA LEU A 400 -4.50 -6.87 -18.90
C LEU A 400 -5.25 -7.87 -19.78
N MET A 401 -6.44 -7.50 -20.24
CA MET A 401 -7.19 -8.26 -21.24
C MET A 401 -6.59 -8.07 -22.65
N LYS A 402 -6.73 -9.10 -23.51
CA LYS A 402 -6.30 -9.03 -24.93
C LYS A 402 -7.05 -7.99 -25.74
#